data_36485538b7dde19de60b0c377ddb38f1
#
_entry.id   36485538b7dde19de60b0c377ddb38f1
#
_cell.length_a   1.000
_cell.length_b   1.000
_cell.length_c   1.000
_cell.angle_alpha   90.00
_cell.angle_beta   90.00
_cell.angle_gamma   90.00
#
_symmetry.space_group_name_H-M   'P 1'
#
loop_
_entity.id
_entity.type
_entity.pdbx_description
1 polymer ?
#
loop_
_entity_poly.entity_id
_entity_poly.type
_entity_poly.pdbx_seq_one_letter_code
_entity_poly.pdbx_strand_id
1 'polypeptide(L)'
;MKKIFLILIANFFVCSLSNSQNSTSSPYSFYGIGSLNFKGTSENRAMGRISVYNDSIHMNFRNPASYTGKNMFSFNNEGRLVKFTVGLGHSETDLTTSDNSSKATNTSFDYLGLNIPMGKFGMGFGLIPHSSVGYKLQSSNQDNLIQYKYSGNGGLNKAFLGFAFQVNNNISIGFDTRYNFGNIENIA
;
A
#
# COMPACT_ATOMS: atom_id res chain seq x y z
N MET A 1 -10.78 10.64 -33.65
CA MET A 1 -10.07 9.37 -33.56
C MET A 1 -8.55 9.53 -33.45
N LYS A 2 -7.86 10.25 -34.34
CA LYS A 2 -6.38 10.43 -34.28
C LYS A 2 -5.87 10.99 -32.92
N LYS A 3 -6.57 11.98 -32.33
CA LYS A 3 -6.16 12.58 -31.03
C LYS A 3 -6.29 11.59 -29.86
N ILE A 4 -7.33 10.75 -29.85
CA ILE A 4 -7.54 9.73 -28.81
C ILE A 4 -6.46 8.64 -28.91
N PHE A 5 -6.09 8.24 -30.12
CA PHE A 5 -5.03 7.28 -30.38
C PHE A 5 -3.65 7.80 -29.93
N LEU A 6 -3.38 9.10 -30.14
CA LEU A 6 -2.14 9.74 -29.69
C LEU A 6 -2.04 9.81 -28.14
N ILE A 7 -3.16 10.07 -27.45
CA ILE A 7 -3.23 10.06 -25.99
C ILE A 7 -3.01 8.65 -25.45
N LEU A 8 -3.57 7.63 -26.09
CA LEU A 8 -3.35 6.22 -25.71
C LEU A 8 -1.89 5.78 -25.90
N ILE A 9 -1.25 6.18 -26.99
CA ILE A 9 0.18 5.92 -27.23
C ILE A 9 1.04 6.66 -26.19
N ALA A 10 0.74 7.92 -25.89
CA ALA A 10 1.47 8.68 -24.86
C ALA A 10 1.37 8.02 -23.47
N ASN A 11 0.18 7.54 -23.09
CA ASN A 11 0.01 6.78 -21.84
C ASN A 11 0.81 5.46 -21.81
N PHE A 12 0.86 4.75 -22.93
CA PHE A 12 1.65 3.51 -23.04
C PHE A 12 3.15 3.78 -22.87
N PHE A 13 3.65 4.88 -23.41
CA PHE A 13 5.06 5.28 -23.26
C PHE A 13 5.41 5.72 -21.82
N VAL A 14 4.49 6.38 -21.12
CA VAL A 14 4.71 6.77 -19.71
C VAL A 14 4.78 5.55 -18.80
N CYS A 15 3.96 4.52 -19.05
CA CYS A 15 4.01 3.27 -18.27
C CYS A 15 5.32 2.50 -18.41
N SER A 16 6.02 2.60 -19.54
CA SER A 16 7.29 1.91 -19.75
C SER A 16 8.50 2.57 -19.06
N LEU A 17 8.35 3.79 -18.55
CA LEU A 17 9.41 4.49 -17.80
C LEU A 17 9.31 4.32 -16.28
N SER A 18 8.33 3.58 -15.79
CA SER A 18 8.20 3.30 -14.36
C SER A 18 9.25 2.30 -13.90
N ASN A 19 10.40 2.82 -13.45
CA ASN A 19 11.33 2.04 -12.67
C ASN A 19 10.64 1.71 -11.34
N SER A 20 10.61 0.43 -10.99
CA SER A 20 10.13 0.00 -9.67
C SER A 20 10.99 0.65 -8.58
N GLN A 21 10.41 1.61 -7.87
CA GLN A 21 11.08 2.23 -6.74
C GLN A 21 11.04 1.25 -5.57
N ASN A 22 12.18 1.05 -4.92
CA ASN A 22 12.24 0.26 -3.70
C ASN A 22 11.42 0.93 -2.61
N SER A 23 10.45 0.23 -2.02
CA SER A 23 9.60 0.80 -0.97
C SER A 23 10.22 0.72 0.42
N THR A 24 11.44 0.21 0.55
CA THR A 24 12.20 0.18 1.81
C THR A 24 13.70 0.24 1.54
N SER A 25 14.45 0.77 2.50
CA SER A 25 15.93 0.77 2.51
C SER A 25 16.47 0.03 3.75
N SER A 26 15.64 -0.76 4.40
CA SER A 26 16.00 -1.44 5.63
C SER A 26 16.84 -2.69 5.37
N PRO A 27 18.03 -2.85 5.99
CA PRO A 27 18.81 -4.08 5.95
C PRO A 27 18.03 -5.30 6.45
N TYR A 28 17.10 -5.08 7.38
CA TYR A 28 16.25 -6.15 7.93
C TYR A 28 15.26 -6.73 6.92
N SER A 29 15.05 -6.07 5.77
CA SER A 29 14.24 -6.60 4.68
C SER A 29 14.87 -7.80 3.95
N PHE A 30 16.10 -8.19 4.33
CA PHE A 30 16.75 -9.42 3.88
C PHE A 30 15.99 -10.69 4.30
N TYR A 31 15.29 -10.67 5.42
CA TYR A 31 14.67 -11.86 5.98
C TYR A 31 13.26 -12.10 5.42
N GLY A 32 13.00 -13.35 5.01
CA GLY A 32 11.67 -13.83 4.60
C GLY A 32 11.12 -13.09 3.38
N ILE A 33 9.94 -12.53 3.53
CA ILE A 33 9.25 -11.75 2.47
C ILE A 33 9.54 -10.24 2.55
N GLY A 34 10.54 -9.84 3.36
CA GLY A 34 10.90 -8.45 3.58
C GLY A 34 10.13 -7.76 4.71
N SER A 35 10.21 -6.44 4.73
CA SER A 35 9.51 -5.63 5.71
C SER A 35 8.02 -5.57 5.42
N LEU A 36 7.19 -5.88 6.40
CA LEU A 36 5.74 -5.83 6.27
C LEU A 36 5.24 -4.39 6.34
N ASN A 37 4.42 -4.02 5.37
CA ASN A 37 3.77 -2.72 5.33
C ASN A 37 2.51 -2.69 6.19
N PHE A 38 2.22 -1.53 6.77
CA PHE A 38 1.01 -1.34 7.56
C PHE A 38 -0.23 -1.37 6.66
N LYS A 39 -1.19 -2.22 7.00
CA LYS A 39 -2.48 -2.31 6.32
C LYS A 39 -3.47 -1.32 6.94
N GLY A 40 -3.61 -0.17 6.35
CA GLY A 40 -4.54 0.88 6.79
C GLY A 40 -4.15 2.25 6.24
N THR A 41 -5.02 3.21 6.43
CA THR A 41 -4.76 4.61 6.06
C THR A 41 -3.84 5.30 7.06
N SER A 42 -3.32 6.48 6.69
CA SER A 42 -2.54 7.33 7.59
C SER A 42 -3.31 7.70 8.85
N GLU A 43 -4.61 7.93 8.74
CA GLU A 43 -5.52 8.24 9.84
C GLU A 43 -5.64 7.05 10.80
N ASN A 44 -5.81 5.83 10.27
CA ASN A 44 -5.80 4.62 11.10
C ASN A 44 -4.48 4.45 11.83
N ARG A 45 -3.36 4.78 11.19
CA ARG A 45 -2.03 4.73 11.80
C ARG A 45 -1.90 5.74 12.94
N ALA A 46 -2.34 6.99 12.72
CA ALA A 46 -2.31 8.06 13.71
C ALA A 46 -3.18 7.75 14.93
N MET A 47 -4.32 7.06 14.74
CA MET A 47 -5.21 6.62 15.81
C MET A 47 -4.81 5.28 16.46
N GLY A 48 -3.53 4.91 16.44
CA GLY A 48 -3.07 3.67 17.04
C GLY A 48 -3.50 2.39 16.32
N ARG A 49 -3.77 2.48 15.02
CA ARG A 49 -4.19 1.36 14.15
C ARG A 49 -5.59 0.82 14.44
N ILE A 50 -6.45 1.63 15.01
CA ILE A 50 -7.85 1.27 15.25
C ILE A 50 -8.56 1.02 13.92
N SER A 51 -9.24 -0.12 13.81
CA SER A 51 -9.98 -0.52 12.60
C SER A 51 -11.47 -0.78 12.85
N VAL A 52 -11.89 -0.68 14.09
CA VAL A 52 -13.30 -0.88 14.50
C VAL A 52 -14.13 0.36 14.22
N TYR A 53 -13.49 1.54 14.25
CA TYR A 53 -14.16 2.80 13.98
C TYR A 53 -14.57 2.89 12.51
N ASN A 54 -15.81 3.28 12.30
CA ASN A 54 -16.37 3.53 10.98
C ASN A 54 -16.22 5.00 10.62
N ASP A 55 -15.23 5.32 9.81
CA ASP A 55 -15.01 6.66 9.30
C ASP A 55 -15.95 6.94 8.12
N SER A 56 -16.56 8.12 8.13
CA SER A 56 -17.43 8.58 7.05
C SER A 56 -16.68 9.02 5.80
N ILE A 57 -15.42 9.44 5.93
CA ILE A 57 -14.59 10.04 4.87
C ILE A 57 -13.61 9.02 4.29
N HIS A 58 -12.87 8.31 5.14
CA HIS A 58 -11.82 7.41 4.72
C HIS A 58 -12.28 5.96 4.60
N MET A 59 -11.66 5.23 3.70
CA MET A 59 -11.90 3.81 3.55
C MET A 59 -11.16 3.01 4.62
N ASN A 60 -11.84 2.05 5.23
CA ASN A 60 -11.21 1.15 6.18
C ASN A 60 -10.78 -0.15 5.48
N PHE A 61 -9.48 -0.32 5.23
CA PHE A 61 -8.92 -1.50 4.55
C PHE A 61 -8.90 -2.78 5.40
N ARG A 62 -9.18 -2.67 6.69
CA ARG A 62 -9.09 -3.80 7.64
C ARG A 62 -10.45 -4.38 7.99
N ASN A 63 -11.48 -3.56 7.89
CA ASN A 63 -12.85 -3.95 8.25
C ASN A 63 -13.81 -3.73 7.08
N PRO A 64 -14.09 -4.74 6.25
CA PRO A 64 -14.98 -4.60 5.11
C PRO A 64 -16.44 -4.29 5.52
N ALA A 65 -16.88 -4.64 6.74
CA ALA A 65 -18.22 -4.29 7.21
C ALA A 65 -18.48 -2.77 7.26
N SER A 66 -17.39 -1.97 7.28
CA SER A 66 -17.46 -0.51 7.25
C SER A 66 -17.77 0.09 5.88
N TYR A 67 -17.86 -0.72 4.81
CA TYR A 67 -18.18 -0.23 3.47
C TYR A 67 -19.65 0.15 3.33
N THR A 68 -20.48 -0.19 4.31
CA THR A 68 -21.86 0.22 4.45
C THR A 68 -22.14 0.60 5.89
N GLY A 69 -23.29 1.22 6.19
CA GLY A 69 -23.69 1.54 7.56
C GLY A 69 -24.22 2.96 7.73
N LYS A 70 -24.71 3.22 8.94
CA LYS A 70 -25.44 4.43 9.31
C LYS A 70 -24.59 5.72 9.26
N ASN A 71 -23.29 5.59 9.46
CA ASN A 71 -22.33 6.72 9.55
C ASN A 71 -21.73 7.11 8.21
N MET A 72 -22.25 6.63 7.10
CA MET A 72 -21.82 7.09 5.79
C MET A 72 -22.52 8.39 5.43
N PHE A 73 -21.73 9.41 5.09
CA PHE A 73 -22.25 10.70 4.67
C PHE A 73 -23.16 10.56 3.46
N SER A 74 -24.32 11.22 3.55
CA SER A 74 -25.23 11.44 2.44
C SER A 74 -24.95 12.84 1.87
N PHE A 75 -24.77 12.95 0.57
CA PHE A 75 -24.64 14.25 -0.08
C PHE A 75 -26.03 14.65 -0.57
N ASN A 76 -26.54 15.81 -0.11
CA ASN A 76 -27.85 16.36 -0.47
C ASN A 76 -29.04 15.40 -0.27
N ASN A 77 -28.99 14.49 0.68
CA ASN A 77 -29.99 13.44 0.90
C ASN A 77 -30.19 12.45 -0.27
N GLU A 78 -29.37 12.52 -1.31
CA GLU A 78 -29.55 11.72 -2.53
C GLU A 78 -28.72 10.42 -2.57
N GLY A 79 -27.85 10.20 -1.59
CA GLY A 79 -27.06 8.99 -1.55
C GLY A 79 -25.76 9.11 -0.77
N ARG A 80 -25.06 7.99 -0.64
CA ARG A 80 -23.79 7.90 0.06
C ARG A 80 -22.65 8.17 -0.92
N LEU A 81 -21.67 8.94 -0.49
CA LEU A 81 -20.50 9.28 -1.32
C LEU A 81 -19.63 8.06 -1.60
N VAL A 82 -19.18 7.96 -2.83
CA VAL A 82 -18.06 7.09 -3.19
C VAL A 82 -16.79 7.62 -2.51
N LYS A 83 -16.09 6.77 -1.74
CA LYS A 83 -14.86 7.13 -1.08
C LYS A 83 -13.68 6.69 -1.95
N PHE A 84 -12.88 7.63 -2.36
CA PHE A 84 -11.60 7.39 -3.02
C PHE A 84 -10.47 7.74 -2.06
N THR A 85 -9.56 6.79 -1.84
CA THR A 85 -8.48 6.94 -0.88
C THR A 85 -7.17 6.54 -1.53
N VAL A 86 -6.19 7.44 -1.50
CA VAL A 86 -4.81 7.19 -1.98
C VAL A 86 -3.82 7.66 -0.94
N GLY A 87 -2.75 6.92 -0.75
CA GLY A 87 -1.67 7.28 0.15
C GLY A 87 -0.31 7.08 -0.48
N LEU A 88 0.57 8.04 -0.22
CA LEU A 88 1.98 8.01 -0.55
C LEU A 88 2.78 8.18 0.74
N GLY A 89 3.85 7.43 0.89
CA GLY A 89 4.76 7.51 2.02
C GLY A 89 6.11 8.06 1.58
N HIS A 90 6.70 8.90 2.42
CA HIS A 90 8.08 9.32 2.30
C HIS A 90 8.78 9.01 3.62
N SER A 91 9.91 8.32 3.56
CA SER A 91 10.68 7.94 4.73
C SER A 91 12.16 8.23 4.54
N GLU A 92 12.78 8.75 5.57
CA GLU A 92 14.22 8.88 5.72
C GLU A 92 14.68 7.93 6.83
N THR A 93 15.70 7.14 6.54
CA THR A 93 16.24 6.15 7.48
C THR A 93 17.72 6.41 7.68
N ASP A 94 18.13 6.64 8.92
CA ASP A 94 19.53 6.73 9.30
C ASP A 94 20.05 5.34 9.64
N LEU A 95 21.05 4.90 8.86
CA LEU A 95 21.74 3.63 9.06
C LEU A 95 23.08 3.93 9.73
N THR A 96 23.24 3.54 11.00
CA THR A 96 24.43 3.82 11.79
C THR A 96 25.09 2.51 12.21
N THR A 97 26.39 2.43 11.98
CA THR A 97 27.29 1.40 12.51
C THR A 97 28.29 2.05 13.46
N SER A 98 29.16 1.27 14.12
CA SER A 98 30.23 1.80 15.00
C SER A 98 31.11 2.86 14.32
N ASP A 99 31.35 2.71 13.01
CA ASP A 99 32.37 3.50 12.30
C ASP A 99 31.81 4.34 11.16
N ASN A 100 30.56 4.07 10.73
CA ASN A 100 29.95 4.73 9.58
C ASN A 100 28.48 5.04 9.81
N SER A 101 28.04 6.13 9.19
CA SER A 101 26.62 6.51 9.13
C SER A 101 26.23 6.81 7.69
N SER A 102 25.04 6.39 7.31
CA SER A 102 24.49 6.60 5.97
C SER A 102 23.01 6.94 6.08
N LYS A 103 22.53 7.82 5.21
CA LYS A 103 21.12 8.16 5.08
C LYS A 103 20.53 7.52 3.85
N ALA A 104 19.38 6.90 4.00
CA ALA A 104 18.62 6.33 2.92
C ALA A 104 17.23 6.95 2.87
N THR A 105 16.90 7.56 1.74
CA THR A 105 15.59 8.19 1.51
C THR A 105 14.77 7.32 0.59
N ASN A 106 13.50 7.15 0.92
CA ASN A 106 12.61 6.31 0.15
C ASN A 106 11.22 6.94 0.01
N THR A 107 10.64 6.81 -1.16
CA THR A 107 9.26 7.22 -1.45
C THR A 107 8.48 5.99 -1.88
N SER A 108 7.39 5.71 -1.20
CA SER A 108 6.56 4.54 -1.43
C SER A 108 5.12 4.92 -1.76
N PHE A 109 4.49 4.05 -2.53
CA PHE A 109 3.04 4.02 -2.63
C PHE A 109 2.50 3.19 -1.46
N ASP A 110 1.56 3.74 -0.69
CA ASP A 110 1.08 3.09 0.53
C ASP A 110 -0.28 2.39 0.33
N TYR A 111 -1.19 2.99 -0.41
CA TYR A 111 -2.50 2.38 -0.69
C TYR A 111 -3.30 3.14 -1.74
N LEU A 112 -4.14 2.40 -2.42
CA LEU A 112 -5.22 2.90 -3.28
C LEU A 112 -6.49 2.12 -2.95
N GLY A 113 -7.58 2.82 -2.74
CA GLY A 113 -8.87 2.19 -2.46
C GLY A 113 -10.04 3.00 -2.95
N LEU A 114 -11.06 2.29 -3.38
CA LEU A 114 -12.36 2.82 -3.74
C LEU A 114 -13.44 2.07 -2.97
N ASN A 115 -14.33 2.79 -2.31
CA ASN A 115 -15.51 2.25 -1.65
C ASN A 115 -16.77 2.85 -2.27
N ILE A 116 -17.64 1.99 -2.76
CA ILE A 116 -18.91 2.33 -3.41
C ILE A 116 -20.06 1.85 -2.54
N PRO A 117 -20.71 2.75 -1.81
CA PRO A 117 -21.91 2.41 -1.03
C PRO A 117 -23.14 2.32 -1.94
N MET A 118 -23.91 1.25 -1.80
CA MET A 118 -25.11 0.95 -2.60
C MET A 118 -26.30 0.66 -1.67
N GLY A 119 -26.73 1.65 -0.89
CA GLY A 119 -27.81 1.48 0.09
C GLY A 119 -27.42 0.55 1.24
N LYS A 120 -28.06 -0.62 1.36
CA LYS A 120 -27.72 -1.64 2.36
C LYS A 120 -26.47 -2.44 1.99
N PHE A 121 -26.02 -2.38 0.73
CA PHE A 121 -24.80 -3.02 0.24
C PHE A 121 -23.67 -2.00 0.18
N GLY A 122 -22.46 -2.48 0.26
CA GLY A 122 -21.26 -1.72 -0.01
C GLY A 122 -20.21 -2.61 -0.68
N MET A 123 -19.46 -2.05 -1.61
CA MET A 123 -18.37 -2.72 -2.28
C MET A 123 -17.12 -1.87 -2.16
N GLY A 124 -16.00 -2.52 -1.88
CA GLY A 124 -14.70 -1.87 -1.83
C GLY A 124 -13.65 -2.67 -2.56
N PHE A 125 -12.78 -2.00 -3.29
CA PHE A 125 -11.64 -2.63 -3.94
C PHE A 125 -10.44 -1.72 -3.96
N GLY A 126 -9.26 -2.29 -4.15
CA GLY A 126 -8.05 -1.50 -4.17
C GLY A 126 -6.78 -2.32 -4.17
N LEU A 127 -5.68 -1.60 -3.98
CA LEU A 127 -4.32 -2.11 -3.99
C LEU A 127 -3.58 -1.61 -2.75
N ILE A 128 -2.89 -2.52 -2.07
CA ILE A 128 -2.10 -2.21 -0.88
C ILE A 128 -0.78 -2.97 -0.98
N PRO A 129 0.39 -2.33 -0.88
CA PRO A 129 1.65 -3.03 -0.69
C PRO A 129 1.60 -3.90 0.58
N HIS A 130 2.01 -5.15 0.46
CA HIS A 130 2.01 -6.10 1.57
C HIS A 130 3.36 -6.18 2.25
N SER A 131 4.41 -6.32 1.45
CA SER A 131 5.79 -6.32 1.94
C SER A 131 6.72 -5.67 0.93
N SER A 132 7.89 -5.25 1.40
CA SER A 132 8.89 -4.58 0.60
C SER A 132 10.27 -5.10 0.94
N VAL A 133 11.07 -5.36 -0.10
CA VAL A 133 12.47 -5.73 0.01
C VAL A 133 13.30 -4.65 -0.66
N GLY A 134 14.33 -4.14 0.03
CA GLY A 134 15.23 -3.13 -0.52
C GLY A 134 16.45 -3.01 0.36
N TYR A 135 17.48 -3.81 0.09
CA TYR A 135 18.73 -3.77 0.83
C TYR A 135 19.92 -3.89 -0.09
N LYS A 136 21.04 -3.30 0.35
CA LYS A 136 22.36 -3.48 -0.24
C LYS A 136 23.34 -3.64 0.91
N LEU A 137 23.91 -4.82 1.06
CA LEU A 137 24.89 -5.15 2.08
C LEU A 137 26.22 -5.44 1.37
N GLN A 138 27.29 -4.85 1.87
CA GLN A 138 28.64 -5.07 1.37
C GLN A 138 29.56 -5.38 2.54
N SER A 139 30.37 -6.41 2.41
CA SER A 139 31.47 -6.71 3.32
C SER A 139 32.78 -6.40 2.62
N SER A 140 33.61 -5.57 3.23
CA SER A 140 34.97 -5.28 2.73
C SER A 140 36.01 -5.84 3.69
N ASN A 141 37.16 -6.23 3.12
CA ASN A 141 38.33 -6.64 3.90
C ASN A 141 39.14 -5.40 4.33
N GLN A 142 40.17 -5.60 5.17
CA GLN A 142 41.07 -4.55 5.66
C GLN A 142 41.73 -3.71 4.52
N ASP A 143 41.86 -4.28 3.32
CA ASP A 143 42.35 -3.59 2.14
C ASP A 143 41.28 -2.88 1.31
N ASN A 144 40.10 -2.67 1.84
CA ASN A 144 38.91 -2.09 1.15
C ASN A 144 38.45 -2.87 -0.10
N LEU A 145 38.85 -4.11 -0.26
CA LEU A 145 38.36 -4.98 -1.31
C LEU A 145 37.02 -5.57 -0.92
N ILE A 146 36.00 -5.38 -1.76
CA ILE A 146 34.67 -5.94 -1.55
C ILE A 146 34.76 -7.46 -1.69
N GLN A 147 34.50 -8.18 -0.59
CA GLN A 147 34.48 -9.64 -0.59
C GLN A 147 33.11 -10.22 -0.94
N TYR A 148 32.07 -9.62 -0.39
CA TYR A 148 30.70 -10.08 -0.58
C TYR A 148 29.77 -8.90 -0.79
N LYS A 149 28.85 -9.05 -1.72
CA LYS A 149 27.82 -8.05 -2.01
C LYS A 149 26.49 -8.77 -2.09
N TYR A 150 25.60 -8.43 -1.18
CA TYR A 150 24.24 -8.93 -1.17
C TYR A 150 23.28 -7.78 -1.47
N SER A 151 22.36 -8.00 -2.38
CA SER A 151 21.31 -7.03 -2.67
C SER A 151 19.99 -7.73 -2.88
N GLY A 152 18.94 -7.11 -2.40
CA GLY A 152 17.58 -7.57 -2.62
C GLY A 152 16.68 -6.42 -3.02
N ASN A 153 15.76 -6.73 -3.89
CA ASN A 153 14.81 -5.78 -4.44
C ASN A 153 13.45 -6.45 -4.66
N GLY A 154 12.39 -5.67 -4.58
CA GLY A 154 11.04 -6.12 -4.89
C GLY A 154 10.07 -6.04 -3.72
N GLY A 155 9.01 -6.83 -3.80
CA GLY A 155 7.98 -6.87 -2.78
C GLY A 155 6.70 -7.52 -3.25
N LEU A 156 5.80 -7.70 -2.31
CA LEU A 156 4.48 -8.25 -2.55
C LEU A 156 3.42 -7.16 -2.44
N ASN A 157 2.55 -7.12 -3.41
CA ASN A 157 1.35 -6.30 -3.42
C ASN A 157 0.12 -7.16 -3.17
N LYS A 158 -0.92 -6.53 -2.70
CA LYS A 158 -2.20 -7.15 -2.39
C LYS A 158 -3.33 -6.38 -3.07
N ALA A 159 -3.97 -6.98 -4.05
CA ALA A 159 -5.26 -6.53 -4.53
C ALA A 159 -6.37 -7.12 -3.65
N PHE A 160 -7.39 -6.35 -3.35
CA PHE A 160 -8.53 -6.82 -2.58
C PHE A 160 -9.84 -6.39 -3.21
N LEU A 161 -10.85 -7.22 -2.99
CA LEU A 161 -12.24 -6.96 -3.33
C LEU A 161 -13.09 -7.35 -2.12
N GLY A 162 -13.81 -6.41 -1.56
CA GLY A 162 -14.62 -6.60 -0.38
C GLY A 162 -16.07 -6.20 -0.60
N PHE A 163 -16.95 -6.88 0.11
CA PHE A 163 -18.37 -6.64 0.11
C PHE A 163 -18.87 -6.49 1.53
N ALA A 164 -19.88 -5.65 1.70
CA ALA A 164 -20.57 -5.42 2.96
C ALA A 164 -22.07 -5.44 2.78
N PHE A 165 -22.75 -5.91 3.79
CA PHE A 165 -24.20 -5.89 3.87
C PHE A 165 -24.65 -5.41 5.24
N GLN A 166 -25.51 -4.41 5.25
CA GLN A 166 -26.15 -3.88 6.45
C GLN A 166 -27.41 -4.69 6.77
N VAL A 167 -27.32 -5.54 7.79
CA VAL A 167 -28.43 -6.39 8.23
C VAL A 167 -29.52 -5.53 8.86
N ASN A 168 -29.12 -4.64 9.77
CA ASN A 168 -29.99 -3.68 10.42
C ASN A 168 -29.21 -2.38 10.74
N ASN A 169 -29.85 -1.42 11.44
CA ASN A 169 -29.24 -0.14 11.76
C ASN A 169 -27.98 -0.24 12.64
N ASN A 170 -27.78 -1.36 13.32
CA ASN A 170 -26.70 -1.54 14.31
C ASN A 170 -25.70 -2.63 13.89
N ILE A 171 -26.05 -3.49 12.93
CA ILE A 171 -25.24 -4.63 12.53
C ILE A 171 -24.98 -4.57 11.04
N SER A 172 -23.69 -4.60 10.68
CA SER A 172 -23.21 -4.79 9.33
C SER A 172 -22.23 -5.95 9.30
N ILE A 173 -22.31 -6.77 8.27
CA ILE A 173 -21.38 -7.86 8.02
C ILE A 173 -20.62 -7.59 6.73
N GLY A 174 -19.37 -8.04 6.65
CA GLY A 174 -18.56 -7.86 5.47
C GLY A 174 -17.53 -8.98 5.31
N PHE A 175 -17.16 -9.25 4.08
CA PHE A 175 -16.07 -10.14 3.74
C PHE A 175 -15.21 -9.52 2.66
N ASP A 176 -13.93 -9.90 2.61
CA ASP A 176 -13.04 -9.52 1.53
C ASP A 176 -12.27 -10.74 1.01
N THR A 177 -12.01 -10.73 -0.28
CA THR A 177 -11.06 -11.63 -0.93
C THR A 177 -9.81 -10.85 -1.29
N ARG A 178 -8.65 -11.52 -1.24
CA ARG A 178 -7.35 -10.89 -1.44
C ARG A 178 -6.48 -11.74 -2.34
N TYR A 179 -5.89 -11.11 -3.33
CA TYR A 179 -4.91 -11.71 -4.21
C TYR A 179 -3.56 -11.05 -3.99
N ASN A 180 -2.56 -11.85 -3.61
CA ASN A 180 -1.19 -11.39 -3.42
C ASN A 180 -0.38 -11.66 -4.69
N PHE A 181 0.37 -10.67 -5.14
CA PHE A 181 1.24 -10.77 -6.31
C PHE A 181 2.48 -9.91 -6.13
N GLY A 182 3.52 -10.20 -6.87
CA GLY A 182 4.79 -9.48 -6.83
C GLY A 182 5.97 -10.41 -7.02
N ASN A 183 7.15 -9.83 -7.03
CA ASN A 183 8.41 -10.55 -7.16
C ASN A 183 9.42 -10.04 -6.15
N ILE A 184 10.27 -10.94 -5.66
CA ILE A 184 11.40 -10.63 -4.78
C ILE A 184 12.63 -11.28 -5.39
N GLU A 185 13.64 -10.45 -5.66
CA GLU A 185 14.91 -10.88 -6.21
C GLU A 185 16.00 -10.67 -5.16
N ASN A 186 16.78 -11.71 -4.92
CA ASN A 186 17.94 -11.67 -4.05
C ASN A 186 19.19 -12.09 -4.86
N ILE A 187 20.20 -11.26 -4.82
CA ILE A 187 21.47 -11.46 -5.52
C ILE A 187 22.57 -11.53 -4.46
N ALA A 188 23.40 -12.55 -4.54
CA ALA A 188 24.54 -12.81 -3.67
C ALA A 188 25.84 -12.83 -4.46
#